data_7a3086f497b8930bb308f6f2f2877dad
#
_entry.id   7a3086f497b8930bb308f6f2f2877dad
#
_cell.length_a   1.000
_cell.length_b   1.000
_cell.length_c   1.000
_cell.angle_alpha   90.00
_cell.angle_beta   90.00
_cell.angle_gamma   90.00
#
_symmetry.space_group_name_H-M   'P 1'
#
loop_
_entity.id
_entity.type
_entity.pdbx_description
1 polymer ?
#
loop_
_entity_poly.entity_id
_entity_poly.type
_entity_poly.pdbx_seq_one_letter_code
_entity_poly.pdbx_strand_id
1 'polypeptide(L)'
;KTIFFLLFVISLFYFLIIDDSFVGLIFLFFSFFLIFFQIEYFFNLKLKYPKIKDSENIAELFNFDVARSFSTDTCKFLYNLLDDSDFTFVFSRLGIDIKEVRTLLKTTKDNDDIWTLLLGSLKESKARGGVRIKKNDVLIFASENHFILKEVFKAYDVSSDDVRNVFSWIYNMRKKEENKKKFWKWENLIKKGSLAKDWASGYTIMLDKFSINWTDYFKRNGFPDIIGHKKQ
;
A
#
# COMPACT_ATOMS: atom_id res chain seq x y z
N LYS A 1 -19.49 -14.55 -11.82
CA LYS A 1 -18.98 -13.85 -13.04
C LYS A 1 -19.90 -14.10 -14.23
N THR A 2 -20.22 -15.33 -14.54
CA THR A 2 -21.12 -15.71 -15.65
C THR A 2 -22.51 -15.09 -15.54
N ILE A 3 -23.08 -15.00 -14.34
CA ILE A 3 -24.42 -14.43 -14.12
C ILE A 3 -24.48 -12.95 -14.50
N PHE A 4 -23.48 -12.13 -14.13
CA PHE A 4 -23.47 -10.70 -14.45
C PHE A 4 -23.21 -10.45 -15.94
N PHE A 5 -22.36 -11.26 -16.56
CA PHE A 5 -22.19 -11.22 -18.00
C PHE A 5 -23.48 -11.59 -18.75
N LEU A 6 -24.21 -12.59 -18.26
CA LEU A 6 -25.49 -13.01 -18.80
C LEU A 6 -26.55 -11.91 -18.64
N LEU A 7 -26.62 -11.23 -17.50
CA LEU A 7 -27.46 -10.06 -17.28
C LEU A 7 -27.13 -8.90 -18.22
N PHE A 8 -25.85 -8.67 -18.49
CA PHE A 8 -25.42 -7.65 -19.46
C PHE A 8 -25.87 -7.99 -20.87
N VAL A 9 -25.69 -9.25 -21.29
CA VAL A 9 -26.13 -9.74 -22.60
C VAL A 9 -27.64 -9.64 -22.74
N ILE A 10 -28.40 -10.03 -21.72
CA ILE A 10 -29.88 -9.90 -21.71
C ILE A 10 -30.30 -8.42 -21.80
N SER A 11 -29.65 -7.55 -21.07
CA SER A 11 -29.90 -6.10 -21.10
C SER A 11 -29.59 -5.50 -22.49
N LEU A 12 -28.53 -5.97 -23.13
CA LEU A 12 -28.16 -5.55 -24.49
C LEU A 12 -29.21 -6.03 -25.50
N PHE A 13 -29.69 -7.26 -25.40
CA PHE A 13 -30.76 -7.81 -26.23
C PHE A 13 -32.06 -7.04 -26.03
N TYR A 14 -32.40 -6.72 -24.77
CA TYR A 14 -33.58 -5.92 -24.45
C TYR A 14 -33.54 -4.54 -25.09
N PHE A 15 -32.37 -3.88 -25.02
CA PHE A 15 -32.13 -2.59 -25.66
C PHE A 15 -32.29 -2.62 -27.20
N LEU A 16 -31.87 -3.72 -27.84
CA LEU A 16 -31.92 -3.85 -29.29
C LEU A 16 -33.30 -4.21 -29.86
N ILE A 17 -34.16 -4.88 -29.06
CA ILE A 17 -35.40 -5.48 -29.55
C ILE A 17 -36.63 -4.60 -29.18
N ILE A 18 -36.58 -3.88 -28.07
CA ILE A 18 -37.72 -3.13 -27.59
C ILE A 18 -37.61 -1.68 -28.05
N ASP A 19 -38.68 -1.19 -28.69
CA ASP A 19 -38.78 0.19 -29.23
C ASP A 19 -38.69 1.26 -28.12
N ASP A 20 -38.89 0.92 -26.87
CA ASP A 20 -38.73 1.79 -25.71
C ASP A 20 -37.23 1.96 -25.37
N SER A 21 -36.52 2.66 -26.22
CA SER A 21 -35.07 2.87 -26.14
C SER A 21 -34.61 3.50 -24.82
N PHE A 22 -35.47 4.26 -24.13
CA PHE A 22 -35.13 4.88 -22.85
C PHE A 22 -34.99 3.88 -21.70
N VAL A 23 -35.95 2.94 -21.61
CA VAL A 23 -35.91 1.87 -20.57
C VAL A 23 -34.76 0.91 -20.82
N GLY A 24 -34.51 0.54 -22.08
CA GLY A 24 -33.38 -0.30 -22.46
C GLY A 24 -32.03 0.33 -22.12
N LEU A 25 -31.89 1.64 -22.31
CA LEU A 25 -30.68 2.37 -21.98
C LEU A 25 -30.41 2.42 -20.47
N ILE A 26 -31.45 2.58 -19.65
CA ILE A 26 -31.35 2.51 -18.18
C ILE A 26 -30.87 1.12 -17.74
N PHE A 27 -31.44 0.05 -18.28
CA PHE A 27 -31.02 -1.30 -17.97
C PHE A 27 -29.59 -1.60 -18.38
N LEU A 28 -29.16 -1.11 -19.53
CA LEU A 28 -27.81 -1.27 -20.02
C LEU A 28 -26.81 -0.54 -19.10
N PHE A 29 -27.12 0.69 -18.71
CA PHE A 29 -26.29 1.49 -17.81
C PHE A 29 -26.17 0.81 -16.42
N PHE A 30 -27.29 0.32 -15.88
CA PHE A 30 -27.30 -0.37 -14.60
C PHE A 30 -26.50 -1.68 -14.62
N SER A 31 -26.62 -2.48 -15.68
CA SER A 31 -25.84 -3.72 -15.80
C SER A 31 -24.35 -3.45 -15.99
N PHE A 32 -23.97 -2.40 -16.72
CA PHE A 32 -22.59 -1.96 -16.83
C PHE A 32 -22.02 -1.51 -15.49
N PHE A 33 -22.79 -0.78 -14.71
CA PHE A 33 -22.41 -0.34 -13.36
C PHE A 33 -22.19 -1.54 -12.42
N LEU A 34 -23.06 -2.55 -12.47
CA LEU A 34 -22.89 -3.78 -11.68
C LEU A 34 -21.62 -4.55 -12.06
N ILE A 35 -21.28 -4.63 -13.35
CA ILE A 35 -20.05 -5.27 -13.82
C ILE A 35 -18.83 -4.48 -13.31
N PHE A 36 -18.86 -3.16 -13.42
CA PHE A 36 -17.79 -2.29 -12.96
C PHE A 36 -17.57 -2.45 -11.45
N PHE A 37 -18.66 -2.41 -10.66
CA PHE A 37 -18.60 -2.60 -9.22
C PHE A 37 -18.05 -3.97 -8.84
N GLN A 38 -18.37 -5.00 -9.60
CA GLN A 38 -17.86 -6.35 -9.36
C GLN A 38 -16.37 -6.48 -9.70
N ILE A 39 -15.92 -5.81 -10.76
CA ILE A 39 -14.51 -5.75 -11.13
C ILE A 39 -13.73 -5.03 -10.01
N GLU A 40 -14.21 -3.87 -9.56
CA GLU A 40 -13.60 -3.12 -8.47
C GLU A 40 -13.58 -3.92 -7.16
N TYR A 41 -14.69 -4.57 -6.81
CA TYR A 41 -14.76 -5.46 -5.66
C TYR A 41 -13.76 -6.61 -5.76
N PHE A 42 -13.58 -7.21 -6.94
CA PHE A 42 -12.63 -8.29 -7.16
C PHE A 42 -11.18 -7.84 -7.05
N PHE A 43 -10.84 -6.66 -7.56
CA PHE A 43 -9.50 -6.08 -7.42
C PHE A 43 -9.20 -5.58 -6.00
N ASN A 44 -10.23 -5.11 -5.30
CA ASN A 44 -10.11 -4.65 -3.91
C ASN A 44 -10.29 -5.76 -2.87
N LEU A 45 -10.72 -6.95 -3.28
CA LEU A 45 -10.72 -8.13 -2.42
C LEU A 45 -9.28 -8.41 -2.00
N LYS A 46 -8.92 -7.94 -0.80
CA LYS A 46 -7.79 -8.49 -0.06
C LYS A 46 -8.13 -9.95 0.16
N LEU A 47 -7.56 -10.82 -0.65
CA LEU A 47 -7.71 -12.25 -0.53
C LEU A 47 -7.55 -12.60 0.95
N LYS A 48 -8.64 -13.06 1.59
CA LYS A 48 -8.58 -13.61 2.93
C LYS A 48 -7.83 -14.92 2.79
N TYR A 49 -6.56 -14.83 2.96
CA TYR A 49 -5.71 -16.00 2.93
C TYR A 49 -6.09 -16.93 4.06
N PRO A 50 -6.21 -18.24 3.81
CA PRO A 50 -6.41 -19.21 4.88
C PRO A 50 -5.33 -19.03 5.94
N LYS A 51 -5.68 -19.23 7.20
CA LYS A 51 -4.71 -19.28 8.30
C LYS A 51 -3.91 -20.57 8.12
N ILE A 52 -2.77 -20.45 7.48
CA ILE A 52 -1.86 -21.59 7.28
C ILE A 52 -1.09 -21.71 8.60
N LYS A 53 -1.37 -22.77 9.36
CA LYS A 53 -0.64 -23.05 10.58
C LYS A 53 0.69 -23.77 10.30
N ASP A 54 0.70 -24.72 9.37
CA ASP A 54 1.87 -25.50 8.99
C ASP A 54 1.76 -25.85 7.50
N SER A 55 2.39 -25.05 6.65
CA SER A 55 2.45 -25.32 5.23
C SER A 55 3.81 -25.90 4.89
N GLU A 56 3.81 -27.09 4.35
CA GLU A 56 5.01 -27.74 3.79
C GLU A 56 5.42 -27.10 2.45
N ASN A 57 4.49 -26.38 1.81
CA ASN A 57 4.72 -25.75 0.51
C ASN A 57 5.02 -24.26 0.65
N ILE A 58 6.25 -23.86 0.31
CA ILE A 58 6.69 -22.46 0.34
C ILE A 58 5.82 -21.54 -0.52
N ALA A 59 5.27 -22.04 -1.64
CA ALA A 59 4.42 -21.26 -2.52
C ALA A 59 3.16 -20.72 -1.85
N GLU A 60 2.63 -21.44 -0.85
CA GLU A 60 1.47 -20.99 -0.07
C GLU A 60 1.82 -19.83 0.89
N LEU A 61 3.09 -19.68 1.21
CA LEU A 61 3.60 -18.63 2.06
C LEU A 61 3.89 -17.33 1.29
N PHE A 62 3.74 -17.32 -0.02
CA PHE A 62 3.93 -16.10 -0.80
C PHE A 62 2.79 -15.11 -0.59
N ASN A 63 3.15 -13.83 -0.52
CA ASN A 63 2.19 -12.78 -0.75
C ASN A 63 1.88 -12.71 -2.26
N PHE A 64 0.70 -12.23 -2.62
CA PHE A 64 0.26 -12.13 -4.02
C PHE A 64 1.29 -11.40 -4.92
N ASP A 65 1.88 -10.33 -4.42
CA ASP A 65 2.88 -9.53 -5.16
C ASP A 65 4.14 -10.34 -5.48
N VAL A 66 4.59 -11.19 -4.53
CA VAL A 66 5.74 -12.10 -4.72
C VAL A 66 5.39 -13.21 -5.69
N ALA A 67 4.20 -13.82 -5.54
CA ALA A 67 3.73 -14.88 -6.43
C ALA A 67 3.58 -14.40 -7.87
N ARG A 68 3.11 -13.16 -8.08
CA ARG A 68 2.98 -12.55 -9.40
C ARG A 68 4.33 -12.32 -10.09
N SER A 69 5.35 -11.95 -9.32
CA SER A 69 6.68 -11.66 -9.85
C SER A 69 7.54 -12.90 -10.02
N PHE A 70 7.07 -14.07 -9.52
CA PHE A 70 7.85 -15.30 -9.48
C PHE A 70 8.37 -15.74 -10.85
N SER A 71 9.64 -16.11 -10.89
CA SER A 71 10.33 -16.72 -12.02
C SER A 71 11.31 -17.76 -11.50
N THR A 72 11.65 -18.75 -12.28
CA THR A 72 12.68 -19.74 -11.94
C THR A 72 14.10 -19.17 -11.96
N ASP A 73 14.30 -18.11 -12.72
CA ASP A 73 15.56 -17.35 -12.80
C ASP A 73 15.53 -16.23 -11.74
N THR A 74 16.54 -16.22 -10.88
CA THR A 74 16.63 -15.30 -9.74
C THR A 74 16.75 -13.86 -10.19
N CYS A 75 17.56 -13.56 -11.22
CA CYS A 75 17.67 -12.21 -11.77
C CYS A 75 16.36 -11.73 -12.38
N LYS A 76 15.65 -12.60 -13.11
CA LYS A 76 14.35 -12.29 -13.69
C LYS A 76 13.28 -12.10 -12.63
N PHE A 77 13.31 -12.89 -11.57
CA PHE A 77 12.41 -12.73 -10.43
C PHE A 77 12.61 -11.37 -9.76
N LEU A 78 13.85 -11.00 -9.45
CA LEU A 78 14.17 -9.71 -8.85
C LEU A 78 13.83 -8.55 -9.80
N TYR A 79 14.11 -8.69 -11.09
CA TYR A 79 13.73 -7.69 -12.10
C TYR A 79 12.22 -7.43 -12.12
N ASN A 80 11.40 -8.50 -12.12
CA ASN A 80 9.95 -8.39 -12.08
C ASN A 80 9.45 -7.80 -10.75
N LEU A 81 10.11 -8.15 -9.65
CA LEU A 81 9.78 -7.63 -8.33
C LEU A 81 10.02 -6.12 -8.25
N LEU A 82 11.12 -5.64 -8.83
CA LEU A 82 11.49 -4.22 -8.84
C LEU A 82 10.63 -3.35 -9.78
N ASP A 83 9.71 -3.93 -10.54
CA ASP A 83 8.77 -3.17 -11.38
C ASP A 83 7.68 -2.44 -10.58
N ASP A 84 7.58 -2.69 -9.29
CA ASP A 84 6.61 -2.06 -8.40
C ASP A 84 7.03 -0.62 -8.04
N SER A 85 6.05 0.29 -8.05
CA SER A 85 6.24 1.70 -7.68
C SER A 85 6.82 1.90 -6.28
N ASP A 86 6.56 0.96 -5.37
CA ASP A 86 7.10 1.00 -4.01
C ASP A 86 8.61 0.93 -4.01
N PHE A 87 9.18 0.06 -4.84
CA PHE A 87 10.63 -0.06 -4.95
C PHE A 87 11.26 1.15 -5.62
N THR A 88 10.61 1.73 -6.62
CA THR A 88 11.07 3.00 -7.22
C THR A 88 11.23 4.07 -6.15
N PHE A 89 10.27 4.17 -5.24
CA PHE A 89 10.34 5.11 -4.12
C PHE A 89 11.45 4.75 -3.12
N VAL A 90 11.58 3.47 -2.76
CA VAL A 90 12.64 2.99 -1.83
C VAL A 90 14.03 3.31 -2.39
N PHE A 91 14.29 2.92 -3.63
CA PHE A 91 15.58 3.13 -4.27
C PHE A 91 15.91 4.63 -4.41
N SER A 92 14.92 5.46 -4.77
CA SER A 92 15.08 6.91 -4.79
C SER A 92 15.46 7.49 -3.42
N ARG A 93 14.92 6.93 -2.33
CA ARG A 93 15.27 7.37 -0.95
C ARG A 93 16.66 6.91 -0.52
N LEU A 94 17.11 5.78 -1.03
CA LEU A 94 18.46 5.28 -0.81
C LEU A 94 19.50 5.93 -1.72
N GLY A 95 19.07 6.81 -2.63
CA GLY A 95 19.96 7.50 -3.58
C GLY A 95 20.44 6.60 -4.74
N ILE A 96 19.78 5.46 -4.96
CA ILE A 96 20.15 4.47 -5.98
C ILE A 96 19.23 4.62 -7.19
N ASP A 97 19.79 4.65 -8.41
CA ASP A 97 18.97 4.62 -9.62
C ASP A 97 18.46 3.20 -9.91
N ILE A 98 17.14 3.03 -9.73
CA ILE A 98 16.49 1.74 -9.99
C ILE A 98 16.64 1.27 -11.45
N LYS A 99 16.80 2.19 -12.41
CA LYS A 99 16.98 1.84 -13.83
C LYS A 99 18.31 1.15 -14.06
N GLU A 100 19.36 1.63 -13.40
CA GLU A 100 20.69 1.02 -13.44
C GLU A 100 20.63 -0.41 -12.87
N VAL A 101 20.03 -0.58 -11.70
CA VAL A 101 19.86 -1.89 -11.07
C VAL A 101 19.09 -2.86 -11.98
N ARG A 102 18.00 -2.39 -12.60
CA ARG A 102 17.19 -3.21 -13.51
C ARG A 102 17.96 -3.59 -14.78
N THR A 103 18.79 -2.70 -15.32
CA THR A 103 19.62 -3.03 -16.48
C THR A 103 20.68 -4.07 -16.13
N LEU A 104 21.32 -3.97 -14.97
CA LEU A 104 22.27 -4.96 -14.47
C LEU A 104 21.61 -6.34 -14.29
N LEU A 105 20.44 -6.39 -13.65
CA LEU A 105 19.70 -7.64 -13.47
C LEU A 105 19.25 -8.28 -14.80
N LYS A 106 19.00 -7.47 -15.84
CA LYS A 106 18.60 -7.96 -17.15
C LYS A 106 19.78 -8.53 -17.96
N THR A 107 20.95 -7.93 -17.83
CA THR A 107 22.15 -8.28 -18.63
C THR A 107 22.93 -9.41 -18.02
N THR A 108 22.89 -9.57 -16.70
CA THR A 108 23.66 -10.58 -15.98
C THR A 108 22.83 -11.87 -15.89
N LYS A 109 23.44 -12.98 -16.28
CA LYS A 109 22.92 -14.32 -15.99
C LYS A 109 23.48 -14.76 -14.65
N ASP A 110 22.58 -15.08 -13.75
CA ASP A 110 22.92 -15.54 -12.42
C ASP A 110 22.67 -17.04 -12.29
N ASN A 111 23.58 -17.69 -11.57
CA ASN A 111 23.45 -19.10 -11.20
C ASN A 111 22.96 -19.25 -9.75
N ASP A 112 22.56 -18.16 -9.09
CA ASP A 112 22.06 -18.22 -7.73
C ASP A 112 20.76 -19.03 -7.65
N ASP A 113 20.72 -19.95 -6.69
CA ASP A 113 19.55 -20.79 -6.47
C ASP A 113 18.40 -19.97 -5.89
N ILE A 114 17.31 -19.87 -6.64
CA ILE A 114 16.09 -19.18 -6.21
C ILE A 114 15.56 -19.70 -4.87
N TRP A 115 15.76 -20.98 -4.59
CA TRP A 115 15.32 -21.59 -3.33
C TRP A 115 16.04 -21.01 -2.13
N THR A 116 17.34 -20.76 -2.26
CA THR A 116 18.15 -20.11 -1.22
C THR A 116 17.62 -18.71 -0.92
N LEU A 117 17.28 -17.93 -1.95
CA LEU A 117 16.70 -16.61 -1.81
C LEU A 117 15.32 -16.68 -1.13
N LEU A 118 14.47 -17.60 -1.52
CA LEU A 118 13.13 -17.74 -0.95
C LEU A 118 13.15 -18.21 0.50
N LEU A 119 14.00 -19.19 0.81
CA LEU A 119 14.18 -19.69 2.21
C LEU A 119 14.73 -18.61 3.11
N GLY A 120 15.71 -17.84 2.63
CA GLY A 120 16.24 -16.68 3.35
C GLY A 120 15.18 -15.61 3.58
N SER A 121 14.40 -15.29 2.57
CA SER A 121 13.29 -14.33 2.67
C SER A 121 12.20 -14.81 3.64
N LEU A 122 11.96 -16.11 3.74
CA LEU A 122 11.06 -16.70 4.74
C LEU A 122 11.60 -16.52 6.16
N LYS A 123 12.91 -16.70 6.34
CA LYS A 123 13.57 -16.47 7.62
C LYS A 123 13.45 -15.01 8.06
N GLU A 124 13.67 -14.06 7.15
CA GLU A 124 13.44 -12.63 7.38
C GLU A 124 11.98 -12.32 7.75
N SER A 125 11.03 -12.91 7.04
CA SER A 125 9.61 -12.76 7.36
C SER A 125 9.27 -13.26 8.76
N LYS A 126 9.79 -14.43 9.16
CA LYS A 126 9.60 -15.00 10.50
C LYS A 126 10.25 -14.14 11.59
N ALA A 127 11.45 -13.63 11.35
CA ALA A 127 12.15 -12.73 12.28
C ALA A 127 11.33 -11.45 12.56
N ARG A 128 10.60 -10.96 11.57
CA ARG A 128 9.67 -9.82 11.71
C ARG A 128 8.32 -10.20 12.36
N GLY A 129 8.09 -11.46 12.68
CA GLY A 129 6.80 -11.96 13.16
C GLY A 129 5.73 -12.09 12.06
N GLY A 130 6.14 -12.11 10.80
CA GLY A 130 5.27 -12.37 9.66
C GLY A 130 5.10 -13.86 9.39
N VAL A 131 3.95 -14.23 8.82
CA VAL A 131 3.67 -15.62 8.39
C VAL A 131 3.98 -15.80 6.90
N ARG A 132 4.09 -14.71 6.15
CA ARG A 132 4.19 -14.70 4.69
C ARG A 132 5.38 -13.91 4.20
N ILE A 133 5.95 -14.39 3.11
CA ILE A 133 7.01 -13.72 2.39
C ILE A 133 6.42 -12.53 1.64
N LYS A 134 6.83 -11.34 2.00
CA LYS A 134 6.51 -10.09 1.29
C LYS A 134 7.67 -9.68 0.40
N LYS A 135 7.37 -8.85 -0.59
CA LYS A 135 8.38 -8.27 -1.49
C LYS A 135 9.55 -7.59 -0.73
N ASN A 136 9.25 -6.98 0.42
CA ASN A 136 10.25 -6.32 1.26
C ASN A 136 11.24 -7.30 1.86
N ASP A 137 10.76 -8.49 2.30
CA ASP A 137 11.63 -9.53 2.88
C ASP A 137 12.58 -10.08 1.82
N VAL A 138 12.08 -10.22 0.59
CA VAL A 138 12.90 -10.66 -0.55
C VAL A 138 14.00 -9.64 -0.84
N LEU A 139 13.68 -8.34 -0.88
CA LEU A 139 14.69 -7.31 -1.16
C LEU A 139 15.73 -7.20 -0.04
N ILE A 140 15.30 -7.27 1.23
CA ILE A 140 16.23 -7.20 2.37
C ILE A 140 17.21 -8.38 2.30
N PHE A 141 16.72 -9.59 2.12
CA PHE A 141 17.61 -10.75 2.00
C PHE A 141 18.50 -10.69 0.76
N ALA A 142 17.95 -10.25 -0.37
CA ALA A 142 18.68 -10.11 -1.62
C ALA A 142 19.78 -9.03 -1.53
N SER A 143 19.56 -7.95 -0.78
CA SER A 143 20.57 -6.90 -0.57
C SER A 143 21.82 -7.40 0.15
N GLU A 144 21.67 -8.44 0.98
CA GLU A 144 22.80 -9.03 1.72
C GLU A 144 23.47 -10.17 0.97
N ASN A 145 22.71 -10.97 0.22
CA ASN A 145 23.16 -12.26 -0.28
C ASN A 145 23.24 -12.36 -1.79
N HIS A 146 22.42 -11.61 -2.54
CA HIS A 146 22.44 -11.67 -3.99
C HIS A 146 23.61 -10.84 -4.54
N PHE A 147 24.43 -11.44 -5.39
CA PHE A 147 25.70 -10.86 -5.88
C PHE A 147 25.53 -9.42 -6.41
N ILE A 148 24.63 -9.21 -7.38
CA ILE A 148 24.45 -7.90 -8.02
C ILE A 148 23.94 -6.85 -7.02
N LEU A 149 22.91 -7.18 -6.26
CA LEU A 149 22.31 -6.23 -5.32
C LEU A 149 23.28 -5.87 -4.21
N LYS A 150 24.01 -6.85 -3.70
CA LYS A 150 25.05 -6.63 -2.69
C LYS A 150 26.13 -5.68 -3.18
N GLU A 151 26.61 -5.83 -4.40
CA GLU A 151 27.62 -4.92 -4.98
C GLU A 151 27.05 -3.52 -5.17
N VAL A 152 25.83 -3.39 -5.70
CA VAL A 152 25.19 -2.09 -5.86
C VAL A 152 25.00 -1.41 -4.52
N PHE A 153 24.44 -2.07 -3.52
CA PHE A 153 24.22 -1.47 -2.20
C PHE A 153 25.54 -1.07 -1.53
N LYS A 154 26.58 -1.90 -1.70
CA LYS A 154 27.92 -1.57 -1.21
C LYS A 154 28.53 -0.36 -1.93
N ALA A 155 28.31 -0.22 -3.23
CA ALA A 155 28.82 0.92 -4.01
C ALA A 155 28.19 2.25 -3.57
N TYR A 156 26.93 2.21 -3.09
CA TYR A 156 26.21 3.37 -2.57
C TYR A 156 26.29 3.52 -1.04
N ASP A 157 27.11 2.72 -0.37
CA ASP A 157 27.28 2.70 1.09
C ASP A 157 25.95 2.52 1.86
N VAL A 158 25.08 1.68 1.32
CA VAL A 158 23.75 1.39 1.89
C VAL A 158 23.77 0.04 2.58
N SER A 159 23.40 0.03 3.85
CA SER A 159 23.26 -1.21 4.64
C SER A 159 21.87 -1.86 4.50
N SER A 160 21.77 -3.12 4.83
CA SER A 160 20.46 -3.82 4.89
C SER A 160 19.53 -3.20 5.93
N ASP A 161 20.09 -2.63 7.00
CA ASP A 161 19.32 -1.94 8.02
C ASP A 161 18.70 -0.64 7.50
N ASP A 162 19.40 0.07 6.60
CA ASP A 162 18.84 1.25 5.93
C ASP A 162 17.63 0.86 5.07
N VAL A 163 17.73 -0.24 4.35
CA VAL A 163 16.63 -0.81 3.56
C VAL A 163 15.44 -1.16 4.48
N ARG A 164 15.69 -1.83 5.61
CA ARG A 164 14.66 -2.15 6.61
C ARG A 164 14.00 -0.89 7.17
N ASN A 165 14.78 0.12 7.50
CA ASN A 165 14.30 1.39 8.05
C ASN A 165 13.40 2.14 7.06
N VAL A 166 13.80 2.21 5.78
CA VAL A 166 12.98 2.85 4.74
C VAL A 166 11.66 2.12 4.55
N PHE A 167 11.66 0.78 4.52
CA PHE A 167 10.40 0.02 4.43
C PHE A 167 9.51 0.20 5.65
N SER A 168 10.08 0.19 6.85
CA SER A 168 9.35 0.44 8.09
C SER A 168 8.71 1.83 8.09
N TRP A 169 9.44 2.84 7.63
CA TRP A 169 8.94 4.20 7.50
C TRP A 169 7.77 4.29 6.50
N ILE A 170 7.90 3.70 5.30
CA ILE A 170 6.82 3.66 4.30
C ILE A 170 5.57 2.98 4.87
N TYR A 171 5.75 1.84 5.53
CA TYR A 171 4.65 1.12 6.15
C TYR A 171 3.93 1.98 7.19
N ASN A 172 4.68 2.67 8.04
CA ASN A 172 4.13 3.54 9.07
C ASN A 172 3.41 4.76 8.46
N MET A 173 3.95 5.34 7.40
CA MET A 173 3.29 6.43 6.67
C MET A 173 1.95 5.97 6.09
N ARG A 174 1.92 4.86 5.35
CA ARG A 174 0.69 4.31 4.77
C ARG A 174 -0.34 3.99 5.83
N LYS A 175 0.08 3.37 6.93
CA LYS A 175 -0.80 3.09 8.06
C LYS A 175 -1.40 4.37 8.68
N LYS A 176 -0.61 5.43 8.77
CA LYS A 176 -1.09 6.74 9.23
C LYS A 176 -2.10 7.33 8.25
N GLU A 177 -1.84 7.26 6.94
CA GLU A 177 -2.76 7.75 5.91
C GLU A 177 -4.06 6.94 5.87
N GLU A 178 -3.98 5.61 5.90
CA GLU A 178 -5.16 4.74 5.98
C GLU A 178 -5.98 5.02 7.24
N ASN A 179 -5.31 5.27 8.36
CA ASN A 179 -6.00 5.62 9.59
C ASN A 179 -6.68 7.00 9.50
N LYS A 180 -6.06 7.97 8.82
CA LYS A 180 -6.69 9.30 8.58
C LYS A 180 -7.95 9.18 7.70
N LYS A 181 -7.94 8.30 6.71
CA LYS A 181 -9.11 8.06 5.81
C LYS A 181 -10.29 7.41 6.54
N LYS A 182 -10.05 6.72 7.65
CA LYS A 182 -11.11 6.08 8.45
C LYS A 182 -11.78 7.10 9.38
N PHE A 183 -12.68 7.93 8.81
CA PHE A 183 -13.38 8.98 9.56
C PHE A 183 -14.19 8.44 10.77
N TRP A 184 -14.64 7.17 10.68
CA TRP A 184 -15.41 6.50 11.76
C TRP A 184 -14.56 6.04 12.95
N LYS A 185 -13.23 6.12 12.89
CA LYS A 185 -12.38 5.82 14.04
C LYS A 185 -12.53 6.89 15.11
N TRP A 186 -12.67 6.46 16.35
CA TRP A 186 -12.83 7.34 17.51
C TRP A 186 -11.77 8.44 17.58
N GLU A 187 -10.51 8.09 17.32
CA GLU A 187 -9.40 9.06 17.33
C GLU A 187 -9.55 10.14 16.25
N ASN A 188 -10.18 9.81 15.13
CA ASN A 188 -10.42 10.78 14.05
C ASN A 188 -11.69 11.60 14.31
N LEU A 189 -12.70 11.01 14.96
CA LEU A 189 -13.91 11.72 15.38
C LEU A 189 -13.62 12.77 16.43
N ILE A 190 -12.77 12.44 17.41
CA ILE A 190 -12.35 13.41 18.44
C ILE A 190 -11.57 14.59 17.82
N LYS A 191 -10.70 14.30 16.82
CA LYS A 191 -9.87 15.35 16.19
C LYS A 191 -10.67 16.30 15.30
N LYS A 192 -11.71 15.79 14.64
CA LYS A 192 -12.57 16.60 13.75
C LYS A 192 -13.68 17.36 14.47
N GLY A 193 -13.81 17.15 15.78
CA GLY A 193 -14.99 17.58 16.51
C GLY A 193 -16.19 16.70 16.19
N SER A 194 -17.15 16.59 17.09
CA SER A 194 -18.43 15.96 16.76
C SER A 194 -19.20 16.90 15.82
N LEU A 195 -19.93 16.36 14.86
CA LEU A 195 -20.88 17.15 14.04
C LEU A 195 -21.77 18.04 14.92
N ALA A 196 -22.13 17.55 16.11
CA ALA A 196 -22.89 18.32 17.11
C ALA A 196 -22.11 19.53 17.67
N LYS A 197 -20.78 19.43 17.81
CA LYS A 197 -19.96 20.56 18.25
C LYS A 197 -19.86 21.63 17.17
N ASP A 198 -19.72 21.23 15.91
CA ASP A 198 -19.69 22.16 14.76
C ASP A 198 -21.05 22.84 14.58
N TRP A 199 -22.17 22.14 14.87
CA TRP A 199 -23.50 22.71 14.85
C TRP A 199 -23.79 23.61 16.05
N ALA A 200 -23.27 23.28 17.24
CA ALA A 200 -23.48 24.07 18.46
C ALA A 200 -22.61 25.34 18.51
N SER A 201 -21.45 25.34 17.87
CA SER A 201 -20.51 26.49 17.86
C SER A 201 -20.72 27.45 16.70
N GLY A 202 -21.76 27.25 15.86
CA GLY A 202 -21.93 28.05 14.65
C GLY A 202 -20.75 27.83 13.68
N TYR A 203 -21.08 27.44 12.47
CA TYR A 203 -20.10 27.03 11.45
C TYR A 203 -19.22 28.19 11.02
N THR A 204 -18.08 28.35 11.66
CA THR A 204 -17.12 29.47 11.42
C THR A 204 -15.85 29.01 10.73
N ILE A 205 -16.00 28.24 9.61
CA ILE A 205 -14.85 27.73 8.82
C ILE A 205 -13.87 28.86 8.45
N MET A 206 -14.39 30.04 8.18
CA MET A 206 -13.55 31.18 7.80
C MET A 206 -12.80 31.74 9.01
N LEU A 207 -13.41 31.76 10.19
CA LEU A 207 -12.76 32.18 11.42
C LEU A 207 -11.69 31.19 11.86
N ASP A 208 -11.95 29.88 11.76
CA ASP A 208 -10.98 28.83 12.11
C ASP A 208 -9.73 28.84 11.22
N LYS A 209 -9.84 29.34 10.00
CA LYS A 209 -8.68 29.53 9.11
C LYS A 209 -7.77 30.67 9.52
N PHE A 210 -8.33 31.70 10.16
CA PHE A 210 -7.61 32.94 10.51
C PHE A 210 -7.45 33.13 12.01
N SER A 211 -8.04 32.26 12.84
CA SER A 211 -7.93 32.33 14.30
C SER A 211 -7.09 31.17 14.83
N ILE A 212 -6.29 31.45 15.85
CA ILE A 212 -5.55 30.43 16.58
C ILE A 212 -6.37 30.07 17.80
N ASN A 213 -6.73 28.79 17.96
CA ASN A 213 -7.33 28.31 19.20
C ASN A 213 -6.29 28.33 20.31
N TRP A 214 -6.29 29.41 21.10
CA TRP A 214 -5.35 29.63 22.21
C TRP A 214 -5.40 28.53 23.26
N THR A 215 -6.56 27.93 23.49
CA THR A 215 -6.71 26.84 24.45
C THR A 215 -5.92 25.59 24.00
N ASP A 216 -5.97 25.24 22.73
CA ASP A 216 -5.22 24.11 22.19
C ASP A 216 -3.73 24.44 22.01
N TYR A 217 -3.42 25.69 21.72
CA TYR A 217 -2.05 26.18 21.66
C TYR A 217 -1.35 26.07 23.04
N PHE A 218 -2.00 26.54 24.10
CA PHE A 218 -1.45 26.46 25.45
C PHE A 218 -1.39 25.03 26.01
N LYS A 219 -2.32 24.18 25.67
CA LYS A 219 -2.25 22.76 26.03
C LYS A 219 -1.05 22.02 25.42
N ARG A 220 -0.57 22.49 24.28
CA ARG A 220 0.56 21.85 23.56
C ARG A 220 1.90 22.46 23.92
N ASN A 221 1.95 23.78 24.12
CA ASN A 221 3.18 24.54 24.22
C ASN A 221 3.41 25.11 25.64
N GLY A 222 2.47 24.92 26.58
CA GLY A 222 2.50 25.55 27.88
C GLY A 222 2.06 27.03 27.82
N PHE A 223 1.84 27.62 28.99
CA PHE A 223 1.51 29.04 29.10
C PHE A 223 2.78 29.87 28.90
N PRO A 224 2.78 30.89 28.02
CA PRO A 224 3.89 31.83 27.95
C PRO A 224 3.98 32.64 29.24
N ASP A 225 5.20 32.99 29.65
CA ASP A 225 5.42 33.91 30.76
C ASP A 225 4.79 35.24 30.40
N ILE A 226 3.77 35.64 31.15
CA ILE A 226 3.11 36.94 30.99
C ILE A 226 4.02 38.00 31.57
N ILE A 227 4.79 38.66 30.72
CA ILE A 227 5.65 39.76 31.09
C ILE A 227 4.82 41.05 31.02
N GLY A 228 4.59 41.72 32.14
CA GLY A 228 4.05 43.08 32.12
C GLY A 228 2.85 43.41 33.02
N HIS A 229 2.19 42.42 33.66
CA HIS A 229 1.06 42.67 34.57
C HIS A 229 1.41 42.51 36.07
N LYS A 230 2.55 43.09 36.52
CA LYS A 230 2.91 43.03 37.94
C LYS A 230 2.26 44.11 38.81
N LYS A 231 1.37 44.92 38.25
CA LYS A 231 0.62 45.94 39.02
C LYS A 231 -0.82 46.02 38.51
N GLN A 232 -1.65 45.19 39.00
CA GLN A 232 -3.07 45.46 39.27
C GLN A 232 -3.48 44.70 40.49
#